data_7c3e724463d822e5836d5502d90c5557
#
_entry.id   7c3e724463d822e5836d5502d90c5557
#
_cell.length_a   1.000
_cell.length_b   1.000
_cell.length_c   1.000
_cell.angle_alpha   90.00
_cell.angle_beta   90.00
_cell.angle_gamma   90.00
#
_symmetry.space_group_name_H-M   'P 1'
#
loop_
_entity.id
_entity.type
_entity.pdbx_description
1 polymer ?
#
loop_
_entity_poly.entity_id
_entity_poly.type
_entity_poly.pdbx_seq_one_letter_code
_entity_poly.pdbx_strand_id
1 'polypeptide(L)'
;MDESTARRTVQQVFSLITAQGSTDYLGERISQLAHSLQAASLAQRSNAPEDTILGALLHDIGRFIPAAEKMESMTAADGTYVGKASHELVGERYLRSLGFSEKICALVGAHVVAKRYLTAVEEGYWEALSESSKTTLRYQ
;
A
#
# COMPACT_ATOMS: atom_id res chain seq x y z
N MET A 1 24.23 -0.61 -4.50
CA MET A 1 23.73 0.76 -4.84
C MET A 1 24.66 1.76 -4.18
N ASP A 2 25.16 2.75 -4.91
CA ASP A 2 25.96 3.83 -4.30
C ASP A 2 25.08 4.84 -3.54
N GLU A 3 25.68 5.63 -2.65
CA GLU A 3 24.95 6.57 -1.78
C GLU A 3 24.15 7.62 -2.56
N SER A 4 24.69 8.12 -3.69
CA SER A 4 24.01 9.11 -4.54
C SER A 4 22.73 8.53 -5.15
N THR A 5 22.80 7.30 -5.63
CA THR A 5 21.64 6.57 -6.17
C THR A 5 20.61 6.28 -5.08
N ALA A 6 21.06 5.85 -3.89
CA ALA A 6 20.16 5.62 -2.77
C ALA A 6 19.40 6.90 -2.37
N ARG A 7 20.09 8.03 -2.26
CA ARG A 7 19.46 9.33 -1.95
C ARG A 7 18.42 9.73 -3.01
N ARG A 8 18.71 9.57 -4.29
CA ARG A 8 17.76 9.85 -5.38
C ARG A 8 16.53 8.95 -5.31
N THR A 9 16.73 7.66 -5.05
CA THR A 9 15.64 6.69 -4.90
C THR A 9 14.72 7.07 -3.73
N VAL A 10 15.28 7.39 -2.58
CA VAL A 10 14.51 7.85 -1.41
C VAL A 10 13.73 9.11 -1.76
N GLN A 11 14.37 10.11 -2.35
CA GLN A 11 13.72 11.36 -2.73
C GLN A 11 12.58 11.14 -3.73
N GLN A 12 12.77 10.26 -4.72
CA GLN A 12 11.75 9.90 -5.71
C GLN A 12 10.52 9.27 -5.04
N VAL A 13 10.71 8.27 -4.18
CA VAL A 13 9.62 7.59 -3.47
C VAL A 13 8.86 8.55 -2.56
N PHE A 14 9.57 9.34 -1.76
CA PHE A 14 8.94 10.31 -0.86
C PHE A 14 8.22 11.44 -1.62
N SER A 15 8.75 11.87 -2.77
CA SER A 15 8.05 12.85 -3.62
C SER A 15 6.72 12.33 -4.14
N LEU A 16 6.64 11.05 -4.52
CA LEU A 16 5.38 10.41 -4.93
C LEU A 16 4.37 10.37 -3.78
N ILE A 17 4.79 9.91 -2.60
CA ILE A 17 3.93 9.84 -1.42
C ILE A 17 3.44 11.25 -1.03
N THR A 18 4.30 12.25 -1.09
CA THR A 18 3.94 13.64 -0.72
C THR A 18 3.00 14.26 -1.75
N ALA A 19 3.24 14.06 -3.04
CA ALA A 19 2.43 14.62 -4.11
C ALA A 19 0.99 14.05 -4.13
N GLN A 20 0.84 12.76 -3.83
CA GLN A 20 -0.44 12.06 -3.86
C GLN A 20 -1.05 11.88 -2.45
N GLY A 21 -0.27 12.12 -1.40
CA GLY A 21 -0.64 11.81 -0.03
C GLY A 21 -1.76 12.68 0.54
N SER A 22 -2.07 13.82 -0.08
CA SER A 22 -3.18 14.69 0.31
C SER A 22 -4.54 14.23 -0.22
N THR A 23 -4.58 13.24 -1.13
CA THR A 23 -5.84 12.71 -1.65
C THR A 23 -6.53 11.81 -0.61
N ASP A 24 -7.86 11.76 -0.65
CA ASP A 24 -8.63 10.92 0.25
C ASP A 24 -8.34 9.42 0.04
N TYR A 25 -8.25 8.69 1.13
CA TYR A 25 -8.09 7.24 1.08
C TYR A 25 -9.46 6.57 0.84
N LEU A 26 -9.76 6.27 -0.41
CA LEU A 26 -10.92 5.45 -0.83
C LEU A 26 -12.24 5.83 -0.13
N GLY A 27 -12.51 7.13 0.02
CA GLY A 27 -13.73 7.62 0.68
C GLY A 27 -13.69 7.63 2.22
N GLU A 28 -12.55 7.33 2.83
CA GLU A 28 -12.34 7.50 4.25
C GLU A 28 -11.96 8.95 4.60
N ARG A 29 -12.18 9.35 5.88
CA ARG A 29 -11.80 10.68 6.37
C ARG A 29 -10.32 10.80 6.72
N ILE A 30 -9.47 10.04 6.04
CA ILE A 30 -8.01 10.11 6.19
C ILE A 30 -7.37 10.23 4.82
N SER A 31 -6.20 10.86 4.76
CA SER A 31 -5.43 10.92 3.52
C SER A 31 -4.67 9.61 3.27
N GLN A 32 -4.27 9.39 2.03
CA GLN A 32 -3.39 8.27 1.64
C GLN A 32 -2.08 8.28 2.45
N LEU A 33 -1.50 9.46 2.68
CA LEU A 33 -0.31 9.61 3.52
C LEU A 33 -0.59 9.21 4.96
N ALA A 34 -1.70 9.65 5.54
CA ALA A 34 -2.08 9.29 6.91
C ALA A 34 -2.24 7.78 7.05
N HIS A 35 -2.88 7.10 6.08
CA HIS A 35 -3.02 5.65 6.05
C HIS A 35 -1.65 4.95 6.03
N SER A 36 -0.75 5.36 5.14
CA SER A 36 0.61 4.81 5.06
C SER A 36 1.40 5.00 6.36
N LEU A 37 1.32 6.19 6.97
CA LEU A 37 1.99 6.48 8.24
C LEU A 37 1.40 5.69 9.41
N GLN A 38 0.08 5.48 9.45
CA GLN A 38 -0.57 4.64 10.46
C GLN A 38 -0.09 3.19 10.37
N ALA A 39 -0.03 2.63 9.16
CA ALA A 39 0.47 1.27 8.95
C ALA A 39 1.93 1.12 9.42
N ALA A 40 2.81 2.05 9.04
CA ALA A 40 4.21 2.06 9.48
C ALA A 40 4.33 2.23 11.01
N SER A 41 3.54 3.10 11.62
CA SER A 41 3.53 3.33 13.07
C SER A 41 3.05 2.09 13.84
N LEU A 42 2.07 1.36 13.33
CA LEU A 42 1.63 0.09 13.92
C LEU A 42 2.75 -0.95 13.88
N ALA A 43 3.42 -1.11 12.75
CA ALA A 43 4.56 -2.01 12.62
C ALA A 43 5.69 -1.63 13.60
N GLN A 44 6.01 -0.33 13.69
CA GLN A 44 7.04 0.17 14.62
C GLN A 44 6.68 -0.11 16.09
N ARG A 45 5.45 0.14 16.51
CA ARG A 45 4.97 -0.13 17.88
C ARG A 45 4.95 -1.62 18.21
N SER A 46 4.82 -2.48 17.21
CA SER A 46 4.94 -3.93 17.35
C SER A 46 6.38 -4.43 17.36
N ASN A 47 7.38 -3.54 17.43
CA ASN A 47 8.81 -3.86 17.34
C ASN A 47 9.16 -4.68 16.08
N ALA A 48 8.48 -4.44 14.96
CA ALA A 48 8.76 -5.10 13.71
C ALA A 48 10.12 -4.68 13.15
N PRO A 49 10.82 -5.54 12.39
CA PRO A 49 12.06 -5.18 11.70
C PRO A 49 11.86 -4.01 10.73
N GLU A 50 12.92 -3.26 10.44
CA GLU A 50 12.89 -2.09 9.54
C GLU A 50 12.28 -2.40 8.17
N ASP A 51 12.60 -3.56 7.57
CA ASP A 51 12.00 -3.97 6.31
C ASP A 51 10.47 -4.06 6.38
N THR A 52 9.93 -4.50 7.52
CA THR A 52 8.49 -4.60 7.73
C THR A 52 7.87 -3.22 7.92
N ILE A 53 8.54 -2.31 8.64
CA ILE A 53 8.11 -0.93 8.81
C ILE A 53 8.08 -0.21 7.45
N LEU A 54 9.13 -0.38 6.65
CA LEU A 54 9.19 0.18 5.29
C LEU A 54 8.17 -0.46 4.36
N GLY A 55 7.98 -1.77 4.42
CA GLY A 55 6.94 -2.47 3.67
C GLY A 55 5.54 -1.95 4.01
N ALA A 56 5.27 -1.72 5.29
CA ALA A 56 4.01 -1.13 5.75
C ALA A 56 3.83 0.32 5.28
N LEU A 57 4.89 1.15 5.30
CA LEU A 57 4.84 2.51 4.77
C LEU A 57 4.53 2.53 3.27
N LEU A 58 5.07 1.59 2.52
CA LEU A 58 5.07 1.57 1.05
C LEU A 58 4.02 0.63 0.46
N HIS A 59 3.19 -0.04 1.27
CA HIS A 59 2.30 -1.11 0.78
C HIS A 59 1.37 -0.67 -0.35
N ASP A 60 0.90 0.56 -0.33
CA ASP A 60 0.01 1.15 -1.32
C ASP A 60 0.73 1.99 -2.39
N ILE A 61 2.09 1.97 -2.46
CA ILE A 61 2.87 2.80 -3.38
C ILE A 61 2.44 2.63 -4.85
N GLY A 62 1.98 1.44 -5.20
CA GLY A 62 1.47 1.17 -6.55
C GLY A 62 0.28 2.02 -6.98
N ARG A 63 -0.42 2.67 -6.05
CA ARG A 63 -1.50 3.62 -6.34
C ARG A 63 -0.97 5.00 -6.73
N PHE A 64 0.28 5.33 -6.37
CA PHE A 64 0.87 6.67 -6.48
C PHE A 64 1.79 6.84 -7.69
N ILE A 65 2.24 5.76 -8.30
CA ILE A 65 3.14 5.83 -9.43
C ILE A 65 2.38 6.18 -10.72
N PRO A 66 3.04 6.83 -11.71
CA PRO A 66 2.38 7.19 -12.98
C PRO A 66 1.74 6.02 -13.72
N ALA A 67 2.29 4.81 -13.56
CA ALA A 67 1.72 3.60 -14.13
C ALA A 67 0.30 3.28 -13.58
N ALA A 68 -0.05 3.78 -12.40
CA ALA A 68 -1.38 3.59 -11.80
C ALA A 68 -2.51 4.19 -12.65
N GLU A 69 -2.24 5.23 -13.44
CA GLU A 69 -3.24 5.84 -14.32
C GLU A 69 -3.73 4.86 -15.40
N LYS A 70 -2.87 3.92 -15.80
CA LYS A 70 -3.17 2.88 -16.82
C LYS A 70 -3.76 1.60 -16.21
N MET A 71 -3.82 1.51 -14.89
CA MET A 71 -4.38 0.34 -14.22
C MET A 71 -5.90 0.35 -14.28
N GLU A 72 -6.48 -0.85 -14.38
CA GLU A 72 -7.92 -1.02 -14.33
C GLU A 72 -8.49 -0.49 -13.01
N SER A 73 -9.53 0.31 -13.12
CA SER A 73 -10.28 0.82 -11.97
C SER A 73 -11.31 -0.22 -11.54
N MET A 74 -11.32 -0.55 -10.27
CA MET A 74 -12.36 -1.39 -9.69
C MET A 74 -13.54 -0.51 -9.27
N THR A 75 -14.73 -0.95 -9.64
CA THR A 75 -15.98 -0.24 -9.33
C THR A 75 -16.96 -1.22 -8.70
N ALA A 76 -17.53 -0.85 -7.58
CA ALA A 76 -18.56 -1.62 -6.90
C ALA A 76 -19.88 -1.62 -7.71
N ALA A 77 -20.80 -2.52 -7.37
CA ALA A 77 -22.07 -2.66 -8.07
C ALA A 77 -22.95 -1.39 -8.07
N ASP A 78 -22.78 -0.54 -7.07
CA ASP A 78 -23.45 0.77 -6.94
C ASP A 78 -22.74 1.91 -7.69
N GLY A 79 -21.67 1.61 -8.44
CA GLY A 79 -20.85 2.60 -9.16
C GLY A 79 -19.73 3.25 -8.34
N THR A 80 -19.57 2.91 -7.06
CA THR A 80 -18.53 3.47 -6.20
C THR A 80 -17.15 2.99 -6.63
N TYR A 81 -16.19 3.93 -6.80
CA TYR A 81 -14.79 3.60 -7.05
C TYR A 81 -14.15 2.94 -5.81
N VAL A 82 -13.58 1.76 -5.99
CA VAL A 82 -12.98 0.98 -4.90
C VAL A 82 -11.48 0.72 -5.06
N GLY A 83 -10.82 1.45 -5.94
CA GLY A 83 -9.36 1.41 -6.08
C GLY A 83 -8.89 0.91 -7.44
N LYS A 84 -7.59 0.63 -7.53
CA LYS A 84 -6.91 0.10 -8.71
C LYS A 84 -6.63 -1.39 -8.52
N ALA A 85 -6.97 -2.19 -9.53
CA ALA A 85 -6.68 -3.62 -9.56
C ALA A 85 -5.16 -3.85 -9.55
N SER A 86 -4.72 -4.86 -8.77
CA SER A 86 -3.32 -5.30 -8.74
C SER A 86 -2.29 -4.22 -8.37
N HIS A 87 -2.70 -3.19 -7.61
CA HIS A 87 -1.79 -2.12 -7.17
C HIS A 87 -0.61 -2.67 -6.33
N GLU A 88 -0.82 -3.77 -5.60
CA GLU A 88 0.20 -4.47 -4.83
C GLU A 88 1.32 -5.03 -5.72
N LEU A 89 0.96 -5.65 -6.84
CA LEU A 89 1.93 -6.21 -7.79
C LEU A 89 2.68 -5.12 -8.56
N VAL A 90 2.00 -4.04 -8.88
CA VAL A 90 2.62 -2.89 -9.56
C VAL A 90 3.57 -2.17 -8.60
N GLY A 91 3.20 -2.00 -7.33
CA GLY A 91 4.05 -1.45 -6.28
C GLY A 91 5.30 -2.30 -6.04
N GLU A 92 5.13 -3.63 -5.93
CA GLU A 92 6.23 -4.58 -5.81
C GLU A 92 7.26 -4.44 -6.95
N ARG A 93 6.79 -4.47 -8.19
CA ARG A 93 7.65 -4.34 -9.38
C ARG A 93 8.38 -3.00 -9.41
N TYR A 94 7.69 -1.94 -9.06
CA TYR A 94 8.26 -0.60 -9.00
C TYR A 94 9.39 -0.52 -7.97
N LEU A 95 9.17 -0.97 -6.74
CA LEU A 95 10.19 -0.97 -5.69
C LEU A 95 11.39 -1.84 -6.07
N ARG A 96 11.14 -3.02 -6.68
CA ARG A 96 12.20 -3.90 -7.17
C ARG A 96 13.05 -3.19 -8.24
N SER A 97 12.44 -2.46 -9.16
CA SER A 97 13.16 -1.68 -10.20
C SER A 97 14.02 -0.55 -9.61
N LEU A 98 13.68 -0.07 -8.42
CA LEU A 98 14.45 0.94 -7.69
C LEU A 98 15.54 0.33 -6.79
N GLY A 99 15.65 -1.00 -6.71
CA GLY A 99 16.67 -1.70 -5.94
C GLY A 99 16.35 -1.85 -4.45
N PHE A 100 15.09 -1.82 -4.06
CA PHE A 100 14.66 -2.20 -2.72
C PHE A 100 14.90 -3.70 -2.47
N SER A 101 15.06 -4.09 -1.20
CA SER A 101 15.28 -5.50 -0.84
C SER A 101 14.08 -6.37 -1.27
N GLU A 102 14.36 -7.63 -1.64
CA GLU A 102 13.30 -8.59 -1.99
C GLU A 102 12.27 -8.75 -0.87
N LYS A 103 12.68 -8.62 0.38
CA LYS A 103 11.77 -8.69 1.52
C LYS A 103 10.76 -7.55 1.53
N ILE A 104 11.20 -6.31 1.30
CA ILE A 104 10.29 -5.15 1.20
C ILE A 104 9.36 -5.32 -0.01
N CYS A 105 9.90 -5.71 -1.16
CA CYS A 105 9.11 -5.94 -2.36
C CYS A 105 8.04 -7.01 -2.16
N ALA A 106 8.40 -8.14 -1.56
CA ALA A 106 7.48 -9.24 -1.26
C ALA A 106 6.39 -8.83 -0.25
N LEU A 107 6.72 -8.05 0.78
CA LEU A 107 5.74 -7.53 1.73
C LEU A 107 4.70 -6.65 1.04
N VAL A 108 5.14 -5.77 0.14
CA VAL A 108 4.25 -4.93 -0.65
C VAL A 108 3.39 -5.76 -1.59
N GLY A 109 3.98 -6.72 -2.33
CA GLY A 109 3.24 -7.57 -3.26
C GLY A 109 2.22 -8.50 -2.59
N ALA A 110 2.47 -8.90 -1.35
CA ALA A 110 1.64 -9.86 -0.64
C ALA A 110 0.56 -9.24 0.27
N HIS A 111 0.52 -7.90 0.44
CA HIS A 111 -0.34 -7.31 1.48
C HIS A 111 -1.84 -7.57 1.27
N VAL A 112 -2.32 -7.61 0.01
CA VAL A 112 -3.72 -7.92 -0.30
C VAL A 112 -4.03 -9.38 0.03
N VAL A 113 -3.15 -10.31 -0.37
CA VAL A 113 -3.31 -11.75 -0.05
C VAL A 113 -3.24 -11.97 1.45
N ALA A 114 -2.31 -11.31 2.16
CA ALA A 114 -2.22 -11.38 3.62
C ALA A 114 -3.50 -10.89 4.30
N LYS A 115 -4.06 -9.76 3.85
CA LYS A 115 -5.34 -9.25 4.35
C LYS A 115 -6.49 -10.24 4.13
N ARG A 116 -6.58 -10.85 2.95
CA ARG A 116 -7.57 -11.91 2.66
C ARG A 116 -7.39 -13.13 3.56
N TYR A 117 -6.16 -13.57 3.75
CA TYR A 117 -5.85 -14.70 4.64
C TYR A 117 -6.30 -14.39 6.07
N LEU A 118 -5.93 -13.23 6.62
CA LEU A 118 -6.30 -12.83 7.97
C LEU A 118 -7.82 -12.76 8.18
N THR A 119 -8.58 -12.31 7.18
CA THR A 119 -10.05 -12.32 7.27
C THR A 119 -10.66 -13.72 7.35
N ALA A 120 -9.93 -14.74 6.90
CA ALA A 120 -10.37 -16.11 6.91
C ALA A 120 -9.98 -16.88 8.18
N VAL A 121 -8.88 -16.48 8.84
CA VAL A 121 -8.29 -17.28 9.95
C VAL A 121 -8.27 -16.56 11.29
N GLU A 122 -8.32 -15.23 11.31
CA GLU A 122 -8.21 -14.42 12.53
C GLU A 122 -9.60 -13.93 12.95
N GLU A 123 -10.07 -14.43 14.09
CA GLU A 123 -11.37 -14.02 14.64
C GLU A 123 -11.38 -12.52 14.95
N GLY A 124 -12.43 -11.81 14.52
CA GLY A 124 -12.57 -10.37 14.72
C GLY A 124 -11.78 -9.50 13.73
N TYR A 125 -10.92 -10.07 12.89
CA TYR A 125 -10.15 -9.26 11.93
C TYR A 125 -11.05 -8.56 10.90
N TRP A 126 -12.05 -9.27 10.37
CA TRP A 126 -13.01 -8.70 9.43
C TRP A 126 -13.80 -7.55 10.07
N GLU A 127 -14.26 -7.73 11.29
CA GLU A 127 -15.03 -6.72 12.03
C GLU A 127 -14.23 -5.45 12.30
N ALA A 128 -12.93 -5.61 12.52
CA ALA A 128 -12.00 -4.50 12.77
C ALA A 128 -11.64 -3.70 11.51
N LEU A 129 -11.90 -4.23 10.31
CA LEU A 129 -11.66 -3.51 9.07
C LEU A 129 -12.64 -2.33 8.91
N SER A 130 -12.14 -1.23 8.31
CA SER A 130 -13.01 -0.14 7.87
C SER A 130 -13.98 -0.62 6.77
N GLU A 131 -15.11 0.06 6.59
CA GLU A 131 -16.08 -0.26 5.55
C GLU A 131 -15.47 -0.14 4.14
N SER A 132 -14.58 0.83 3.93
CA SER A 132 -13.81 0.97 2.70
C SER A 132 -12.92 -0.26 2.46
N SER A 133 -12.18 -0.72 3.49
CA SER A 133 -11.36 -1.93 3.41
C SER A 133 -12.18 -3.19 3.14
N LYS A 134 -13.35 -3.34 3.78
CA LYS A 134 -14.28 -4.45 3.52
C LYS A 134 -14.78 -4.44 2.08
N THR A 135 -15.12 -3.25 1.57
CA THR A 135 -15.61 -3.07 0.21
C THR A 135 -14.52 -3.41 -0.79
N THR A 136 -13.32 -2.80 -0.67
CA THR A 136 -12.22 -3.06 -1.61
C THR A 136 -11.80 -4.53 -1.63
N LEU A 137 -11.78 -5.20 -0.48
CA LEU A 137 -11.37 -6.61 -0.38
C LEU A 137 -12.29 -7.57 -1.14
N ARG A 138 -13.56 -7.21 -1.36
CA ARG A 138 -14.49 -8.01 -2.18
C ARG A 138 -14.16 -7.99 -3.67
N TYR A 139 -13.39 -7.00 -4.12
CA TYR A 139 -13.02 -6.79 -5.53
C TYR A 139 -11.52 -7.04 -5.81
N GLN A 140 -10.74 -7.29 -4.80
CA GLN A 140 -9.29 -7.58 -4.88
C GLN A 140 -8.98 -9.07 -5.01
#